data_75895696f8184ae6956153ac76f20a9f
#
_entry.id   75895696f8184ae6956153ac76f20a9f
#
_cell.length_a   1.000
_cell.length_b   1.000
_cell.length_c   1.000
_cell.angle_alpha   90.00
_cell.angle_beta   90.00
_cell.angle_gamma   90.00
#
_symmetry.space_group_name_H-M   'P 1'
#
loop_
_entity.id
_entity.type
_entity.pdbx_description
1 polymer ?
#
loop_
_entity_poly.entity_id
_entity_poly.type
_entity_poly.pdbx_seq_one_letter_code
_entity_poly.pdbx_strand_id
1 'polypeptide(L)'
;MTIFGIDLTIFEFDFMQRALIGALIVGFCAPAVGVFLVQKRLALIGDGIGHIALTGVAIGFLTSTSPLWTTLITTMCAAVILELMRRYSKTSGDVALALMFYGGLAGGVFLTGLVADRSTVDLHAFLFGSLLTTSRADLWVIGAGGAIVVILMFALRPWIAAICQDEEHARVAGLPVVGLNLLLMVTTAVVVSVSMRAVGLLLVSALLIIPVVTAQQFTRGFMVTMVSAMALGFVTAGTGVAAAGVLDVPPGSTVVLLGIAAFILAALLSNFGRRLYQLLDVRPRTEPPVDSGGQSLPNNGHIRVNNHGGSPGETPQPADRGPGSDGASSAR
;
A
#
# COMPACT_ATOMS: atom_id res chain seq x y z
N MET A 1 -8.98 31.97 -23.71
CA MET A 1 -8.41 32.85 -22.65
C MET A 1 -7.09 32.25 -22.26
N THR A 2 -5.97 32.81 -22.72
CA THR A 2 -4.61 32.30 -22.46
C THR A 2 -4.03 33.07 -21.27
N ILE A 3 -3.78 32.37 -20.17
CA ILE A 3 -3.04 32.89 -19.02
C ILE A 3 -1.68 32.19 -19.00
N PHE A 4 -0.59 32.94 -19.14
CA PHE A 4 0.79 32.41 -19.24
C PHE A 4 1.06 31.46 -20.45
N GLY A 5 0.35 31.66 -21.59
CA GLY A 5 0.50 30.78 -22.77
C GLY A 5 -0.24 29.46 -22.68
N ILE A 6 -1.07 29.25 -21.64
CA ILE A 6 -1.84 28.05 -21.40
C ILE A 6 -3.25 28.22 -21.96
N ASP A 7 -3.65 27.39 -22.92
CA ASP A 7 -5.01 27.39 -23.47
C ASP A 7 -5.96 26.72 -22.47
N LEU A 8 -6.66 27.55 -21.69
CA LEU A 8 -7.66 27.06 -20.71
C LEU A 8 -8.96 26.57 -21.37
N THR A 9 -9.09 26.68 -22.68
CA THR A 9 -10.24 26.16 -23.45
C THR A 9 -10.41 24.64 -23.35
N ILE A 10 -9.33 23.90 -23.02
CA ILE A 10 -9.38 22.46 -22.77
C ILE A 10 -10.33 22.11 -21.62
N PHE A 11 -10.46 22.97 -20.61
CA PHE A 11 -11.37 22.71 -19.47
C PHE A 11 -12.85 22.98 -19.78
N GLU A 12 -13.17 23.55 -20.94
CA GLU A 12 -14.55 23.71 -21.41
C GLU A 12 -15.11 22.40 -22.01
N PHE A 13 -14.23 21.46 -22.37
CA PHE A 13 -14.67 20.18 -22.92
C PHE A 13 -15.24 19.24 -21.84
N ASP A 14 -16.41 18.70 -22.08
CA ASP A 14 -17.14 17.76 -21.20
C ASP A 14 -16.29 16.56 -20.76
N PHE A 15 -15.43 16.03 -21.65
CA PHE A 15 -14.59 14.88 -21.33
C PHE A 15 -13.50 15.24 -20.31
N MET A 16 -12.89 16.41 -20.42
CA MET A 16 -11.86 16.87 -19.47
C MET A 16 -12.44 17.11 -18.08
N GLN A 17 -13.64 17.71 -18.02
CA GLN A 17 -14.33 17.91 -16.74
C GLN A 17 -14.65 16.59 -16.07
N ARG A 18 -15.12 15.58 -16.83
CA ARG A 18 -15.41 14.23 -16.28
C ARG A 18 -14.16 13.56 -15.80
N ALA A 19 -13.08 13.61 -16.56
CA ALA A 19 -11.81 13.03 -16.17
C ALA A 19 -11.24 13.69 -14.91
N LEU A 20 -11.31 15.02 -14.81
CA LEU A 20 -10.88 15.77 -13.64
C LEU A 20 -11.71 15.39 -12.40
N ILE A 21 -13.05 15.35 -12.52
CA ILE A 21 -13.93 14.95 -11.42
C ILE A 21 -13.63 13.51 -10.98
N GLY A 22 -13.50 12.58 -11.93
CA GLY A 22 -13.14 11.19 -11.63
C GLY A 22 -11.81 11.07 -10.90
N ALA A 23 -10.78 11.79 -11.38
CA ALA A 23 -9.46 11.78 -10.75
C ALA A 23 -9.48 12.40 -9.33
N LEU A 24 -10.24 13.49 -9.13
CA LEU A 24 -10.41 14.10 -7.81
C LEU A 24 -11.08 13.15 -6.81
N ILE A 25 -12.16 12.47 -7.24
CA ILE A 25 -12.85 11.50 -6.39
C ILE A 25 -11.89 10.35 -6.02
N VAL A 26 -11.19 9.78 -7.00
CA VAL A 26 -10.23 8.68 -6.76
C VAL A 26 -9.05 9.16 -5.92
N GLY A 27 -8.49 10.35 -6.21
CA GLY A 27 -7.41 10.95 -5.44
C GLY A 27 -7.76 11.20 -3.97
N PHE A 28 -9.05 11.47 -3.70
CA PHE A 28 -9.56 11.59 -2.34
C PHE A 28 -9.81 10.24 -1.67
N CYS A 29 -10.42 9.28 -2.37
CA CYS A 29 -10.87 8.02 -1.79
C CYS A 29 -9.77 6.96 -1.69
N ALA A 30 -8.88 6.84 -2.68
CA ALA A 30 -7.86 5.81 -2.71
C ALA A 30 -6.89 5.88 -1.51
N PRO A 31 -6.36 7.05 -1.10
CA PRO A 31 -5.48 7.14 0.07
C PRO A 31 -6.13 6.71 1.38
N ALA A 32 -7.46 6.78 1.50
CA ALA A 32 -8.18 6.33 2.70
C ALA A 32 -7.98 4.82 2.96
N VAL A 33 -7.93 4.01 1.90
CA VAL A 33 -7.59 2.58 1.96
C VAL A 33 -6.07 2.41 2.03
N GLY A 34 -5.33 3.20 1.26
CA GLY A 34 -3.88 3.14 1.15
C GLY A 34 -3.15 3.26 2.48
N VAL A 35 -3.64 4.08 3.43
CA VAL A 35 -3.04 4.22 4.75
C VAL A 35 -2.96 2.89 5.49
N PHE A 36 -4.01 2.06 5.42
CA PHE A 36 -4.03 0.74 6.05
C PHE A 36 -3.08 -0.23 5.33
N LEU A 37 -3.06 -0.19 4.00
CA LEU A 37 -2.17 -1.03 3.18
C LEU A 37 -0.70 -0.74 3.47
N VAL A 38 -0.33 0.54 3.51
CA VAL A 38 1.05 0.96 3.79
C VAL A 38 1.48 0.55 5.21
N GLN A 39 0.60 0.71 6.20
CA GLN A 39 0.91 0.27 7.57
C GLN A 39 1.08 -1.24 7.70
N LYS A 40 0.30 -2.02 6.94
CA LYS A 40 0.44 -3.48 6.88
C LYS A 40 1.60 -3.95 6.00
N ARG A 41 2.38 -3.05 5.41
CA ARG A 41 3.44 -3.34 4.43
C ARG A 41 2.93 -4.07 3.18
N LEU A 42 1.72 -3.75 2.77
CA LEU A 42 1.00 -4.35 1.65
C LEU A 42 0.87 -3.39 0.47
N ALA A 43 1.81 -2.46 0.31
CA ALA A 43 1.75 -1.38 -0.67
C ALA A 43 1.54 -1.90 -2.10
N LEU A 44 2.16 -3.01 -2.49
CA LEU A 44 2.06 -3.55 -3.85
C LEU A 44 0.76 -4.32 -4.14
N ILE A 45 -0.13 -4.52 -3.16
CA ILE A 45 -1.39 -5.24 -3.38
C ILE A 45 -2.30 -4.53 -4.37
N GLY A 46 -2.35 -3.20 -4.31
CA GLY A 46 -3.15 -2.41 -5.26
C GLY A 46 -2.74 -2.68 -6.70
N ASP A 47 -1.44 -2.76 -6.95
CA ASP A 47 -0.88 -3.05 -8.27
C ASP A 47 -1.15 -4.50 -8.70
N GLY A 48 -0.93 -5.48 -7.81
CA GLY A 48 -1.24 -6.89 -8.08
C GLY A 48 -2.71 -7.12 -8.44
N ILE A 49 -3.65 -6.55 -7.65
CA ILE A 49 -5.09 -6.62 -7.94
C ILE A 49 -5.40 -5.91 -9.25
N GLY A 50 -4.73 -4.81 -9.55
CA GLY A 50 -4.91 -4.07 -10.78
C GLY A 50 -4.54 -4.87 -12.03
N HIS A 51 -3.47 -5.66 -11.99
CA HIS A 51 -3.12 -6.54 -13.11
C HIS A 51 -4.15 -7.67 -13.30
N ILE A 52 -4.75 -8.17 -12.23
CA ILE A 52 -5.87 -9.10 -12.33
C ILE A 52 -7.13 -8.42 -12.88
N ALA A 53 -7.30 -7.13 -12.61
CA ALA A 53 -8.39 -6.36 -13.19
C ALA A 53 -8.34 -6.35 -14.72
N LEU A 54 -7.13 -6.32 -15.34
CA LEU A 54 -6.98 -6.47 -16.79
C LEU A 54 -7.52 -7.82 -17.29
N THR A 55 -7.24 -8.90 -16.57
CA THR A 55 -7.82 -10.23 -16.86
C THR A 55 -9.35 -10.17 -16.80
N GLY A 56 -9.91 -9.49 -15.80
CA GLY A 56 -11.36 -9.31 -15.66
C GLY A 56 -11.98 -8.52 -16.81
N VAL A 57 -11.31 -7.47 -17.29
CA VAL A 57 -11.71 -6.70 -18.48
C VAL A 57 -11.72 -7.60 -19.72
N ALA A 58 -10.64 -8.36 -19.93
CA ALA A 58 -10.53 -9.26 -21.08
C ALA A 58 -11.62 -10.35 -21.07
N ILE A 59 -11.96 -10.92 -19.91
CA ILE A 59 -13.08 -11.85 -19.74
C ILE A 59 -14.40 -11.18 -20.13
N GLY A 60 -14.63 -9.92 -19.72
CA GLY A 60 -15.83 -9.16 -20.07
C GLY A 60 -16.02 -9.03 -21.58
N PHE A 61 -14.95 -8.71 -22.31
CA PHE A 61 -14.98 -8.64 -23.77
C PHE A 61 -15.18 -10.01 -24.41
N LEU A 62 -14.53 -11.06 -23.91
CA LEU A 62 -14.65 -12.42 -24.43
C LEU A 62 -16.06 -12.97 -24.28
N THR A 63 -16.73 -12.68 -23.17
CA THR A 63 -18.08 -13.15 -22.85
C THR A 63 -19.19 -12.20 -23.34
N SER A 64 -18.82 -11.09 -23.99
CA SER A 64 -19.75 -10.03 -24.41
C SER A 64 -20.62 -9.49 -23.27
N THR A 65 -20.07 -9.51 -22.04
CA THR A 65 -20.69 -8.95 -20.83
C THR A 65 -20.10 -7.58 -20.49
N SER A 66 -20.72 -6.87 -19.55
CA SER A 66 -20.19 -5.58 -19.10
C SER A 66 -18.81 -5.74 -18.46
N PRO A 67 -17.74 -5.12 -18.99
CA PRO A 67 -16.39 -5.24 -18.45
C PRO A 67 -16.27 -4.74 -17.00
N LEU A 68 -17.15 -3.85 -16.55
CA LEU A 68 -17.15 -3.35 -15.18
C LEU A 68 -17.48 -4.49 -14.18
N TRP A 69 -18.54 -5.24 -14.44
CA TRP A 69 -18.98 -6.30 -13.53
C TRP A 69 -18.03 -7.49 -13.52
N THR A 70 -17.52 -7.88 -14.68
CA THR A 70 -16.54 -8.97 -14.78
C THR A 70 -15.23 -8.61 -14.07
N THR A 71 -14.75 -7.38 -14.22
CA THR A 71 -13.56 -6.89 -13.51
C THR A 71 -13.78 -6.89 -12.01
N LEU A 72 -14.92 -6.37 -11.55
CA LEU A 72 -15.24 -6.30 -10.11
C LEU A 72 -15.28 -7.71 -9.50
N ILE A 73 -15.97 -8.65 -10.13
CA ILE A 73 -16.06 -10.04 -9.63
C ILE A 73 -14.68 -10.70 -9.62
N THR A 74 -13.93 -10.58 -10.72
CA THR A 74 -12.61 -11.22 -10.87
C THR A 74 -11.63 -10.68 -9.82
N THR A 75 -11.59 -9.37 -9.60
CA THR A 75 -10.70 -8.76 -8.61
C THR A 75 -11.12 -9.05 -7.17
N MET A 76 -12.41 -9.11 -6.87
CA MET A 76 -12.90 -9.53 -5.55
C MET A 76 -12.53 -10.99 -5.26
N CYS A 77 -12.74 -11.90 -6.23
CA CYS A 77 -12.31 -13.29 -6.10
C CYS A 77 -10.79 -13.39 -5.88
N ALA A 78 -10.01 -12.65 -6.66
CA ALA A 78 -8.56 -12.62 -6.51
C ALA A 78 -8.11 -12.06 -5.15
N ALA A 79 -8.74 -11.02 -4.65
CA ALA A 79 -8.47 -10.47 -3.31
C ALA A 79 -8.73 -11.50 -2.20
N VAL A 80 -9.82 -12.26 -2.31
CA VAL A 80 -10.14 -13.36 -1.39
C VAL A 80 -9.08 -14.48 -1.49
N ILE A 81 -8.75 -14.90 -2.70
CA ILE A 81 -7.73 -15.94 -2.93
C ILE A 81 -6.38 -15.48 -2.38
N LEU A 82 -5.97 -14.24 -2.61
CA LEU A 82 -4.72 -13.68 -2.10
C LEU A 82 -4.66 -13.72 -0.57
N GLU A 83 -5.74 -13.30 0.11
CA GLU A 83 -5.79 -13.32 1.57
C GLU A 83 -5.77 -14.75 2.13
N LEU A 84 -6.46 -15.69 1.47
CA LEU A 84 -6.41 -17.11 1.81
C LEU A 84 -5.00 -17.69 1.60
N MET A 85 -4.35 -17.38 0.48
CA MET A 85 -2.97 -17.82 0.22
C MET A 85 -2.02 -17.28 1.27
N ARG A 86 -2.10 -15.99 1.62
CA ARG A 86 -1.27 -15.38 2.65
C ARG A 86 -1.45 -16.03 4.02
N ARG A 87 -2.65 -16.52 4.31
CA ARG A 87 -2.99 -17.11 5.59
C ARG A 87 -2.63 -18.59 5.70
N TYR A 88 -2.92 -19.36 4.68
CA TYR A 88 -2.82 -20.83 4.72
C TYR A 88 -1.58 -21.39 4.02
N SER A 89 -0.95 -20.62 3.16
CA SER A 89 0.28 -21.05 2.48
C SER A 89 1.49 -20.92 3.41
N LYS A 90 2.40 -21.90 3.30
CA LYS A 90 3.75 -21.80 3.89
C LYS A 90 4.65 -20.80 3.13
N THR A 91 4.15 -20.27 2.04
CA THR A 91 4.83 -19.33 1.15
C THR A 91 4.75 -17.92 1.73
N SER A 92 5.81 -17.14 1.58
CA SER A 92 5.80 -15.74 2.03
C SER A 92 4.71 -14.93 1.30
N GLY A 93 4.13 -13.95 1.99
CA GLY A 93 3.10 -13.08 1.40
C GLY A 93 3.53 -12.39 0.12
N ASP A 94 4.83 -12.11 -0.03
CA ASP A 94 5.41 -11.49 -1.22
C ASP A 94 5.38 -12.43 -2.44
N VAL A 95 5.60 -13.74 -2.25
CA VAL A 95 5.50 -14.71 -3.35
C VAL A 95 4.05 -14.89 -3.79
N ALA A 96 3.09 -14.93 -2.87
CA ALA A 96 1.68 -14.97 -3.21
C ALA A 96 1.27 -13.74 -4.05
N LEU A 97 1.77 -12.56 -3.66
CA LEU A 97 1.57 -11.31 -4.38
C LEU A 97 2.21 -11.35 -5.78
N ALA A 98 3.45 -11.85 -5.90
CA ALA A 98 4.14 -11.99 -7.18
C ALA A 98 3.40 -12.92 -8.13
N LEU A 99 2.88 -14.05 -7.63
CA LEU A 99 2.07 -14.97 -8.44
C LEU A 99 0.80 -14.31 -8.95
N MET A 100 0.12 -13.52 -8.12
CA MET A 100 -1.07 -12.76 -8.52
C MET A 100 -0.73 -11.68 -9.55
N PHE A 101 0.38 -10.96 -9.35
CA PHE A 101 0.84 -9.93 -10.27
C PHE A 101 1.14 -10.52 -11.66
N TYR A 102 2.04 -11.51 -11.73
CA TYR A 102 2.41 -12.13 -13.00
C TYR A 102 1.28 -12.92 -13.62
N GLY A 103 0.49 -13.63 -12.82
CA GLY A 103 -0.69 -14.37 -13.29
C GLY A 103 -1.76 -13.44 -13.86
N GLY A 104 -2.03 -12.32 -13.20
CA GLY A 104 -2.96 -11.31 -13.67
C GLY A 104 -2.50 -10.63 -14.97
N LEU A 105 -1.22 -10.25 -15.03
CA LEU A 105 -0.64 -9.64 -16.22
C LEU A 105 -0.65 -10.63 -17.41
N ALA A 106 -0.14 -11.84 -17.21
CA ALA A 106 -0.08 -12.85 -18.25
C ALA A 106 -1.50 -13.27 -18.72
N GLY A 107 -2.43 -13.47 -17.77
CA GLY A 107 -3.82 -13.79 -18.07
C GLY A 107 -4.52 -12.68 -18.85
N GLY A 108 -4.31 -11.42 -18.44
CA GLY A 108 -4.85 -10.25 -19.15
C GLY A 108 -4.35 -10.17 -20.58
N VAL A 109 -3.04 -10.24 -20.79
CA VAL A 109 -2.42 -10.18 -22.13
C VAL A 109 -2.84 -11.36 -22.99
N PHE A 110 -2.83 -12.57 -22.45
CA PHE A 110 -3.22 -13.79 -23.18
C PHE A 110 -4.67 -13.71 -23.65
N LEU A 111 -5.61 -13.39 -22.75
CA LEU A 111 -7.03 -13.29 -23.11
C LEU A 111 -7.30 -12.13 -24.06
N THR A 112 -6.60 -11.00 -23.92
CA THR A 112 -6.73 -9.88 -24.87
C THR A 112 -6.25 -10.30 -26.26
N GLY A 113 -5.18 -11.09 -26.36
CA GLY A 113 -4.73 -11.66 -27.64
C GLY A 113 -5.77 -12.54 -28.33
N LEU A 114 -6.58 -13.29 -27.56
CA LEU A 114 -7.68 -14.10 -28.11
C LEU A 114 -8.86 -13.26 -28.61
N VAL A 115 -9.00 -12.03 -28.15
CA VAL A 115 -10.11 -11.12 -28.50
C VAL A 115 -9.70 -10.12 -29.58
N ALA A 116 -8.40 -9.98 -29.87
CA ALA A 116 -7.86 -8.96 -30.80
C ALA A 116 -8.52 -8.94 -32.17
N ASP A 117 -8.94 -10.10 -32.69
CA ASP A 117 -9.64 -10.21 -33.97
C ASP A 117 -11.13 -9.79 -33.91
N ARG A 118 -11.70 -9.68 -32.71
CA ARG A 118 -13.15 -9.41 -32.51
C ARG A 118 -13.45 -8.00 -31.98
N SER A 119 -12.49 -7.35 -31.39
CA SER A 119 -12.67 -5.99 -30.86
C SER A 119 -11.32 -5.26 -30.80
N THR A 120 -11.33 -3.99 -31.18
CA THR A 120 -10.19 -3.07 -31.01
C THR A 120 -10.09 -2.66 -29.53
N VAL A 121 -9.70 -3.63 -28.67
CA VAL A 121 -9.49 -3.34 -27.25
C VAL A 121 -8.16 -2.64 -27.10
N ASP A 122 -8.21 -1.36 -26.81
CA ASP A 122 -7.01 -0.59 -26.51
C ASP A 122 -6.59 -0.85 -25.05
N LEU A 123 -5.66 -1.81 -24.86
CA LEU A 123 -5.09 -2.13 -23.57
C LEU A 123 -4.37 -0.92 -22.93
N HIS A 124 -3.81 -0.03 -23.76
CA HIS A 124 -3.20 1.20 -23.29
C HIS A 124 -4.19 2.12 -22.57
N ALA A 125 -5.44 2.18 -23.07
CA ALA A 125 -6.47 2.97 -22.42
C ALA A 125 -6.80 2.49 -21.00
N PHE A 126 -6.74 1.19 -20.73
CA PHE A 126 -6.97 0.64 -19.39
C PHE A 126 -5.75 0.79 -18.47
N LEU A 127 -4.53 0.73 -19.00
CA LEU A 127 -3.30 0.88 -18.21
C LEU A 127 -3.05 2.33 -17.79
N PHE A 128 -3.17 3.26 -18.74
CA PHE A 128 -2.83 4.66 -18.54
C PHE A 128 -4.04 5.57 -18.29
N GLY A 129 -5.24 5.03 -18.39
CA GLY A 129 -6.50 5.78 -18.37
C GLY A 129 -6.80 6.44 -19.71
N SER A 130 -8.07 6.58 -20.02
CA SER A 130 -8.52 7.33 -21.20
C SER A 130 -9.47 8.43 -20.75
N LEU A 131 -9.04 9.66 -20.89
CA LEU A 131 -9.85 10.85 -20.59
C LEU A 131 -11.14 10.87 -21.43
N LEU A 132 -11.11 10.24 -22.62
CA LEU A 132 -12.20 10.29 -23.59
C LEU A 132 -13.33 9.28 -23.31
N THR A 133 -13.06 8.21 -22.56
CA THR A 133 -13.99 7.07 -22.41
C THR A 133 -14.87 7.13 -21.17
N THR A 134 -14.63 8.07 -20.25
CA THR A 134 -15.39 8.17 -19.00
C THR A 134 -16.79 8.72 -19.23
N SER A 135 -17.82 7.91 -18.98
CA SER A 135 -19.21 8.31 -19.05
C SER A 135 -19.72 8.97 -17.77
N ARG A 136 -20.86 9.70 -17.85
CA ARG A 136 -21.52 10.23 -16.64
C ARG A 136 -21.98 9.12 -15.68
N ALA A 137 -22.38 7.96 -16.22
CA ALA A 137 -22.74 6.82 -15.39
C ALA A 137 -21.54 6.27 -14.62
N ASP A 138 -20.35 6.24 -15.24
CA ASP A 138 -19.12 5.80 -14.56
C ASP A 138 -18.78 6.75 -13.39
N LEU A 139 -18.96 8.07 -13.55
CA LEU A 139 -18.73 9.04 -12.47
C LEU A 139 -19.64 8.79 -11.25
N TRP A 140 -20.91 8.45 -11.49
CA TRP A 140 -21.83 8.11 -10.41
C TRP A 140 -21.39 6.84 -9.67
N VAL A 141 -20.94 5.81 -10.41
CA VAL A 141 -20.44 4.56 -9.82
C VAL A 141 -19.17 4.83 -9.00
N ILE A 142 -18.24 5.62 -9.54
CA ILE A 142 -17.00 6.00 -8.85
C ILE A 142 -17.30 6.84 -7.60
N GLY A 143 -18.18 7.81 -7.72
CA GLY A 143 -18.58 8.69 -6.62
C GLY A 143 -19.29 7.94 -5.50
N ALA A 144 -20.28 7.13 -5.83
CA ALA A 144 -21.01 6.33 -4.85
C ALA A 144 -20.10 5.25 -4.21
N GLY A 145 -19.33 4.53 -5.04
CA GLY A 145 -18.36 3.53 -4.55
C GLY A 145 -17.29 4.14 -3.67
N GLY A 146 -16.72 5.28 -4.09
CA GLY A 146 -15.74 6.02 -3.30
C GLY A 146 -16.29 6.52 -1.98
N ALA A 147 -17.52 7.05 -1.96
CA ALA A 147 -18.18 7.51 -0.73
C ALA A 147 -18.40 6.33 0.23
N ILE A 148 -18.89 5.20 -0.25
CA ILE A 148 -19.08 3.99 0.55
C ILE A 148 -17.75 3.54 1.15
N VAL A 149 -16.67 3.50 0.36
CA VAL A 149 -15.34 3.11 0.81
C VAL A 149 -14.82 4.05 1.89
N VAL A 150 -14.94 5.36 1.70
CA VAL A 150 -14.49 6.36 2.69
C VAL A 150 -15.28 6.20 3.99
N ILE A 151 -16.62 6.12 3.93
CA ILE A 151 -17.46 5.91 5.11
C ILE A 151 -17.06 4.62 5.82
N LEU A 152 -16.89 3.53 5.10
CA LEU A 152 -16.49 2.23 5.63
C LEU A 152 -15.13 2.30 6.34
N MET A 153 -14.12 2.92 5.71
CA MET A 153 -12.79 3.06 6.28
C MET A 153 -12.79 3.94 7.54
N PHE A 154 -13.57 5.02 7.56
CA PHE A 154 -13.73 5.86 8.76
C PHE A 154 -14.45 5.13 9.87
N ALA A 155 -15.55 4.39 9.58
CA ALA A 155 -16.33 3.64 10.55
C ALA A 155 -15.52 2.50 11.20
N LEU A 156 -14.74 1.77 10.38
CA LEU A 156 -13.94 0.62 10.83
C LEU A 156 -12.52 0.98 11.27
N ARG A 157 -12.16 2.25 11.16
CA ARG A 157 -10.83 2.78 11.48
C ARG A 157 -10.25 2.23 12.80
N PRO A 158 -10.94 2.28 13.96
CA PRO A 158 -10.35 1.87 15.23
C PRO A 158 -9.96 0.39 15.21
N TRP A 159 -10.77 -0.45 14.59
CA TRP A 159 -10.54 -1.90 14.53
C TRP A 159 -9.43 -2.27 13.55
N ILE A 160 -9.46 -1.68 12.34
CA ILE A 160 -8.45 -1.95 11.32
C ILE A 160 -7.08 -1.36 11.76
N ALA A 161 -7.06 -0.19 12.39
CA ALA A 161 -5.84 0.40 12.92
C ALA A 161 -5.21 -0.48 14.02
N ALA A 162 -6.01 -1.05 14.92
CA ALA A 162 -5.53 -1.99 15.94
C ALA A 162 -4.84 -3.21 15.31
N ILE A 163 -5.46 -3.80 14.29
CA ILE A 163 -4.89 -4.94 13.56
C ILE A 163 -3.62 -4.55 12.77
N CYS A 164 -3.53 -3.31 12.30
CA CYS A 164 -2.33 -2.82 11.62
C CYS A 164 -1.14 -2.65 12.55
N GLN A 165 -1.38 -2.36 13.85
CA GLN A 165 -0.33 -2.19 14.85
C GLN A 165 0.15 -3.53 15.38
N ASP A 166 -0.76 -4.38 15.84
CA ASP A 166 -0.46 -5.70 16.37
C ASP A 166 -1.62 -6.66 16.13
N GLU A 167 -1.43 -7.59 15.20
CA GLU A 167 -2.46 -8.55 14.81
C GLU A 167 -2.70 -9.61 15.89
N GLU A 168 -1.66 -10.01 16.64
CA GLU A 168 -1.79 -11.00 17.71
C GLU A 168 -2.55 -10.42 18.89
N HIS A 169 -2.19 -9.20 19.30
CA HIS A 169 -2.89 -8.49 20.36
C HIS A 169 -4.36 -8.25 20.00
N ALA A 170 -4.65 -7.84 18.77
CA ALA A 170 -6.02 -7.64 18.30
C ALA A 170 -6.85 -8.94 18.33
N ARG A 171 -6.21 -10.09 18.04
CA ARG A 171 -6.85 -11.41 18.11
C ARG A 171 -7.18 -11.80 19.54
N VAL A 172 -6.25 -11.58 20.49
CA VAL A 172 -6.49 -11.83 21.91
C VAL A 172 -7.57 -10.92 22.47
N ALA A 173 -7.64 -9.68 21.99
CA ALA A 173 -8.72 -8.73 22.34
C ALA A 173 -10.10 -9.09 21.74
N GLY A 174 -10.21 -10.21 21.00
CA GLY A 174 -11.48 -10.71 20.45
C GLY A 174 -11.92 -10.06 19.13
N LEU A 175 -11.04 -9.31 18.45
CA LEU A 175 -11.38 -8.73 17.16
C LEU A 175 -11.41 -9.81 16.06
N PRO A 176 -12.36 -9.74 15.10
CA PRO A 176 -12.43 -10.65 13.97
C PRO A 176 -11.36 -10.33 12.91
N VAL A 177 -10.09 -10.61 13.24
CA VAL A 177 -8.91 -10.23 12.44
C VAL A 177 -9.02 -10.70 10.99
N VAL A 178 -9.49 -11.94 10.78
CA VAL A 178 -9.65 -12.52 9.43
C VAL A 178 -10.66 -11.75 8.61
N GLY A 179 -11.81 -11.48 9.20
CA GLY A 179 -12.88 -10.74 8.53
C GLY A 179 -12.46 -9.32 8.16
N LEU A 180 -11.74 -8.64 9.05
CA LEU A 180 -11.26 -7.28 8.82
C LEU A 180 -10.13 -7.22 7.77
N ASN A 181 -9.23 -8.21 7.74
CA ASN A 181 -8.23 -8.34 6.70
C ASN A 181 -8.88 -8.59 5.33
N LEU A 182 -9.83 -9.55 5.28
CA LEU A 182 -10.56 -9.85 4.07
C LEU A 182 -11.35 -8.64 3.57
N LEU A 183 -12.01 -7.93 4.47
CA LEU A 183 -12.74 -6.70 4.16
C LEU A 183 -11.82 -5.64 3.56
N LEU A 184 -10.61 -5.44 4.13
CA LEU A 184 -9.63 -4.50 3.60
C LEU A 184 -9.20 -4.90 2.18
N MET A 185 -8.93 -6.19 1.93
CA MET A 185 -8.55 -6.69 0.60
C MET A 185 -9.68 -6.51 -0.42
N VAL A 186 -10.91 -6.86 -0.06
CA VAL A 186 -12.09 -6.70 -0.91
C VAL A 186 -12.35 -5.21 -1.20
N THR A 187 -12.23 -4.35 -0.19
CA THR A 187 -12.38 -2.90 -0.38
C THR A 187 -11.31 -2.35 -1.32
N THR A 188 -10.06 -2.83 -1.21
CA THR A 188 -8.99 -2.48 -2.14
C THR A 188 -9.35 -2.90 -3.57
N ALA A 189 -9.87 -4.12 -3.75
CA ALA A 189 -10.29 -4.63 -5.05
C ALA A 189 -11.42 -3.77 -5.66
N VAL A 190 -12.38 -3.35 -4.85
CA VAL A 190 -13.47 -2.46 -5.29
C VAL A 190 -12.91 -1.10 -5.73
N VAL A 191 -12.04 -0.48 -4.94
CA VAL A 191 -11.40 0.81 -5.28
C VAL A 191 -10.65 0.69 -6.60
N VAL A 192 -9.80 -0.34 -6.74
CA VAL A 192 -9.00 -0.54 -7.96
C VAL A 192 -9.90 -0.76 -9.17
N SER A 193 -10.88 -1.67 -9.09
CA SER A 193 -11.75 -2.03 -10.22
C SER A 193 -12.61 -0.88 -10.70
N VAL A 194 -13.19 -0.13 -9.76
CA VAL A 194 -14.11 0.98 -10.09
C VAL A 194 -13.31 2.17 -10.63
N SER A 195 -12.13 2.44 -10.06
CA SER A 195 -11.33 3.61 -10.43
C SER A 195 -10.51 3.40 -11.72
N MET A 196 -10.08 2.16 -12.00
CA MET A 196 -9.22 1.83 -13.13
C MET A 196 -9.79 2.33 -14.46
N ARG A 197 -11.11 2.27 -14.62
CA ARG A 197 -11.77 2.65 -15.87
C ARG A 197 -11.68 4.16 -16.17
N ALA A 198 -11.73 4.99 -15.13
CA ALA A 198 -11.70 6.46 -15.29
C ALA A 198 -10.27 7.01 -15.35
N VAL A 199 -9.40 6.49 -14.49
CA VAL A 199 -8.07 7.11 -14.30
C VAL A 199 -6.90 6.20 -14.68
N GLY A 200 -7.19 4.93 -15.02
CA GLY A 200 -6.18 3.92 -15.37
C GLY A 200 -5.56 3.24 -14.16
N LEU A 201 -5.02 2.05 -14.43
CA LEU A 201 -4.41 1.20 -13.40
C LEU A 201 -3.22 1.86 -12.71
N LEU A 202 -2.28 2.40 -13.50
CA LEU A 202 -1.05 3.01 -13.01
C LEU A 202 -1.35 4.14 -12.00
N LEU A 203 -2.35 4.96 -12.31
CA LEU A 203 -2.71 6.09 -11.47
C LEU A 203 -3.39 5.65 -10.17
N VAL A 204 -4.28 4.64 -10.22
CA VAL A 204 -4.96 4.15 -9.01
C VAL A 204 -3.97 3.56 -8.02
N SER A 205 -3.06 2.71 -8.49
CA SER A 205 -2.02 2.10 -7.64
C SER A 205 -1.10 3.16 -7.02
N ALA A 206 -0.73 4.17 -7.79
CA ALA A 206 0.10 5.26 -7.29
C ALA A 206 -0.63 6.13 -6.26
N LEU A 207 -1.92 6.45 -6.49
CA LEU A 207 -2.73 7.25 -5.55
C LEU A 207 -3.04 6.51 -4.24
N LEU A 208 -3.03 5.18 -4.24
CA LEU A 208 -3.13 4.39 -3.00
C LEU A 208 -1.92 4.57 -2.08
N ILE A 209 -0.73 4.79 -2.64
CA ILE A 209 0.53 4.69 -1.89
C ILE A 209 1.21 6.05 -1.74
N ILE A 210 1.45 6.78 -2.85
CA ILE A 210 2.31 7.97 -2.87
C ILE A 210 1.82 9.07 -1.93
N PRO A 211 0.53 9.45 -1.92
CA PRO A 211 0.04 10.47 -0.99
C PRO A 211 0.19 10.07 0.47
N VAL A 212 0.05 8.77 0.76
CA VAL A 212 0.19 8.23 2.13
C VAL A 212 1.62 8.35 2.63
N VAL A 213 2.60 7.86 1.85
CA VAL A 213 4.01 7.91 2.26
C VAL A 213 4.53 9.36 2.29
N THR A 214 3.96 10.24 1.46
CA THR A 214 4.22 11.68 1.51
C THR A 214 3.69 12.29 2.80
N ALA A 215 2.44 11.99 3.19
CA ALA A 215 1.84 12.46 4.44
C ALA A 215 2.63 12.00 5.67
N GLN A 216 3.12 10.77 5.68
CA GLN A 216 3.92 10.21 6.77
C GLN A 216 5.22 10.97 7.05
N GLN A 217 5.73 11.78 6.10
CA GLN A 217 6.93 12.59 6.32
C GLN A 217 6.69 13.74 7.32
N PHE A 218 5.46 14.24 7.43
CA PHE A 218 5.11 15.42 8.22
C PHE A 218 4.15 15.12 9.37
N THR A 219 3.40 14.02 9.29
CA THR A 219 2.32 13.73 10.24
C THR A 219 2.73 12.69 11.26
N ARG A 220 2.20 12.86 12.49
CA ARG A 220 2.29 11.86 13.55
C ARG A 220 0.88 11.50 13.98
N GLY A 221 0.58 10.21 13.95
CA GLY A 221 -0.73 9.69 14.32
C GLY A 221 -1.59 9.32 13.10
N PHE A 222 -2.33 8.22 13.26
CA PHE A 222 -3.06 7.55 12.19
C PHE A 222 -4.09 8.45 11.49
N MET A 223 -4.93 9.15 12.28
CA MET A 223 -6.02 9.97 11.73
C MET A 223 -5.49 11.16 10.93
N VAL A 224 -4.46 11.83 11.46
CA VAL A 224 -3.86 12.99 10.78
C VAL A 224 -3.21 12.55 9.48
N THR A 225 -2.51 11.41 9.49
CA THR A 225 -1.92 10.82 8.28
C THR A 225 -2.99 10.50 7.23
N MET A 226 -4.11 9.90 7.64
CA MET A 226 -5.19 9.54 6.74
C MET A 226 -5.81 10.77 6.06
N VAL A 227 -6.19 11.78 6.84
CA VAL A 227 -6.79 13.02 6.31
C VAL A 227 -5.79 13.78 5.43
N SER A 228 -4.52 13.88 5.87
CA SER A 228 -3.48 14.53 5.07
C SER A 228 -3.18 13.80 3.77
N ALA A 229 -3.18 12.46 3.79
CA ALA A 229 -3.00 11.65 2.59
C ALA A 229 -4.16 11.85 1.59
N MET A 230 -5.42 11.89 2.07
CA MET A 230 -6.59 12.17 1.25
C MET A 230 -6.52 13.57 0.62
N ALA A 231 -6.12 14.58 1.39
CA ALA A 231 -5.93 15.95 0.89
C ALA A 231 -4.81 16.03 -0.15
N LEU A 232 -3.66 15.40 0.12
CA LEU A 232 -2.54 15.32 -0.83
C LEU A 232 -2.93 14.57 -2.11
N GLY A 233 -3.64 13.45 -1.99
CA GLY A 233 -4.13 12.69 -3.14
C GLY A 233 -5.09 13.50 -4.00
N PHE A 234 -6.00 14.23 -3.38
CA PHE A 234 -6.92 15.15 -4.07
C PHE A 234 -6.15 16.24 -4.84
N VAL A 235 -5.18 16.90 -4.19
CA VAL A 235 -4.40 17.98 -4.82
C VAL A 235 -3.52 17.44 -5.95
N THR A 236 -2.81 16.32 -5.72
CA THR A 236 -1.93 15.74 -6.76
C THR A 236 -2.71 15.20 -7.95
N ALA A 237 -3.87 14.58 -7.73
CA ALA A 237 -4.73 14.13 -8.82
C ALA A 237 -5.27 15.32 -9.64
N GLY A 238 -5.77 16.35 -8.97
CA GLY A 238 -6.32 17.52 -9.63
C GLY A 238 -5.28 18.30 -10.43
N THR A 239 -4.14 18.62 -9.80
CA THR A 239 -3.06 19.36 -10.47
C THR A 239 -2.40 18.55 -11.58
N GLY A 240 -2.24 17.23 -11.38
CA GLY A 240 -1.64 16.36 -12.38
C GLY A 240 -2.50 16.14 -13.61
N VAL A 241 -3.83 15.96 -13.45
CA VAL A 241 -4.75 15.88 -14.60
C VAL A 241 -4.85 17.23 -15.32
N ALA A 242 -4.86 18.33 -14.57
CA ALA A 242 -4.85 19.66 -15.17
C ALA A 242 -3.56 19.91 -16.00
N ALA A 243 -2.41 19.55 -15.44
CA ALA A 243 -1.13 19.65 -16.15
C ALA A 243 -1.07 18.73 -17.37
N ALA A 244 -1.60 17.51 -17.28
CA ALA A 244 -1.66 16.57 -18.40
C ALA A 244 -2.50 17.11 -19.57
N GLY A 245 -3.63 17.74 -19.27
CA GLY A 245 -4.48 18.38 -20.28
C GLY A 245 -3.79 19.53 -21.00
N VAL A 246 -3.00 20.31 -20.28
CA VAL A 246 -2.26 21.44 -20.86
C VAL A 246 -1.06 20.98 -21.70
N LEU A 247 -0.36 19.93 -21.26
CA LEU A 247 0.86 19.41 -21.92
C LEU A 247 0.55 18.37 -23.01
N ASP A 248 -0.72 18.00 -23.20
CA ASP A 248 -1.17 16.94 -24.11
C ASP A 248 -0.43 15.60 -23.89
N VAL A 249 -0.32 15.21 -22.61
CA VAL A 249 0.36 13.98 -22.18
C VAL A 249 -0.59 13.06 -21.41
N PRO A 250 -0.30 11.75 -21.31
CA PRO A 250 -1.16 10.83 -20.57
C PRO A 250 -1.31 11.24 -19.09
N PRO A 251 -2.55 11.36 -18.58
CA PRO A 251 -2.80 11.89 -17.24
C PRO A 251 -2.28 10.97 -16.13
N GLY A 252 -2.34 9.66 -16.33
CA GLY A 252 -1.86 8.70 -15.34
C GLY A 252 -0.38 8.88 -15.01
N SER A 253 0.48 8.98 -16.04
CA SER A 253 1.91 9.17 -15.84
C SER A 253 2.25 10.54 -15.24
N THR A 254 1.54 11.58 -15.64
CA THR A 254 1.77 12.96 -15.15
C THR A 254 1.45 13.07 -13.65
N VAL A 255 0.32 12.53 -13.21
CA VAL A 255 -0.04 12.52 -11.77
C VAL A 255 0.96 11.72 -10.95
N VAL A 256 1.42 10.55 -11.45
CA VAL A 256 2.42 9.73 -10.78
C VAL A 256 3.74 10.48 -10.62
N LEU A 257 4.25 11.08 -11.68
CA LEU A 257 5.49 11.87 -11.64
C LEU A 257 5.39 13.05 -10.69
N LEU A 258 4.25 13.77 -10.73
CA LEU A 258 3.99 14.88 -9.82
C LEU A 258 3.93 14.40 -8.36
N GLY A 259 3.28 13.26 -8.11
CA GLY A 259 3.23 12.65 -6.80
C GLY A 259 4.61 12.25 -6.26
N ILE A 260 5.46 11.66 -7.11
CA ILE A 260 6.84 11.32 -6.76
C ILE A 260 7.66 12.59 -6.47
N ALA A 261 7.51 13.63 -7.30
CA ALA A 261 8.18 14.92 -7.07
C ALA A 261 7.73 15.54 -5.73
N ALA A 262 6.44 15.49 -5.42
CA ALA A 262 5.90 15.94 -4.14
C ALA A 262 6.47 15.13 -2.97
N PHE A 263 6.61 13.81 -3.10
CA PHE A 263 7.23 12.95 -2.08
C PHE A 263 8.69 13.32 -1.85
N ILE A 264 9.49 13.49 -2.93
CA ILE A 264 10.91 13.87 -2.82
C ILE A 264 11.04 15.23 -2.13
N LEU A 265 10.23 16.21 -2.54
CA LEU A 265 10.23 17.53 -1.92
C LEU A 265 9.88 17.45 -0.44
N ALA A 266 8.85 16.68 -0.10
CA ALA A 266 8.43 16.41 1.27
C ALA A 266 9.56 15.81 2.13
N ALA A 267 10.25 14.80 1.59
CA ALA A 267 11.36 14.13 2.26
C ALA A 267 12.54 15.09 2.48
N LEU A 268 12.88 15.93 1.50
CA LEU A 268 13.94 16.92 1.61
C LEU A 268 13.60 17.97 2.68
N LEU A 269 12.39 18.53 2.65
CA LEU A 269 11.93 19.52 3.63
C LEU A 269 11.90 18.96 5.05
N SER A 270 11.40 17.73 5.22
CA SER A 270 11.37 17.04 6.52
C SER A 270 12.77 16.81 7.09
N ASN A 271 13.73 16.41 6.26
CA ASN A 271 15.11 16.18 6.66
C ASN A 271 15.81 17.50 7.00
N PHE A 272 15.58 18.56 6.20
CA PHE A 272 16.14 19.88 6.45
C PHE A 272 15.61 20.47 7.76
N GLY A 273 14.31 20.38 8.00
CA GLY A 273 13.68 20.82 9.24
C GLY A 273 14.24 20.10 10.48
N ARG A 274 14.45 18.79 10.42
CA ARG A 274 15.07 18.02 11.52
C ARG A 274 16.51 18.44 11.79
N ARG A 275 17.30 18.67 10.76
CA ARG A 275 18.69 19.15 10.90
C ARG A 275 18.74 20.56 11.50
N LEU A 276 17.87 21.46 11.05
CA LEU A 276 17.77 22.81 11.58
C LEU A 276 17.37 22.80 13.05
N TYR A 277 16.39 21.96 13.42
CA TYR A 277 15.97 21.81 14.81
C TYR A 277 17.10 21.26 15.69
N GLN A 278 17.89 20.31 15.22
CA GLN A 278 19.07 19.78 15.94
C GLN A 278 20.19 20.82 16.11
N LEU A 279 20.35 21.72 15.13
CA LEU A 279 21.33 22.81 15.20
C LEU A 279 20.87 23.94 16.14
N LEU A 280 19.57 24.19 16.24
CA LEU A 280 18.98 25.21 17.10
C LEU A 280 18.75 24.73 18.55
N ASP A 281 18.60 23.42 18.77
CA ASP A 281 18.46 22.80 20.10
C ASP A 281 19.85 22.67 20.77
N VAL A 282 20.54 23.80 20.90
CA VAL A 282 21.71 23.96 21.79
C VAL A 282 21.18 24.04 23.20
N ARG A 283 20.70 22.94 23.76
CA ARG A 283 20.63 22.83 25.21
C ARG A 283 22.07 22.78 25.71
N PRO A 284 22.52 23.74 26.58
CA PRO A 284 23.78 23.55 27.25
C PRO A 284 23.69 22.20 27.98
N ARG A 285 24.66 21.31 27.75
CA ARG A 285 24.81 20.14 28.59
C ARG A 285 24.91 20.69 30.02
N THR A 286 23.84 20.55 30.80
CA THR A 286 23.91 20.72 32.22
C THR A 286 24.91 19.69 32.68
N GLU A 287 26.10 20.15 33.03
CA GLU A 287 27.06 19.32 33.75
C GLU A 287 26.31 18.69 34.93
N PRO A 288 26.50 17.40 35.19
CA PRO A 288 25.89 16.79 36.35
C PRO A 288 26.28 17.60 37.58
N PRO A 289 25.38 17.84 38.54
CA PRO A 289 25.67 18.62 39.71
C PRO A 289 26.90 18.03 40.40
N VAL A 290 27.98 18.84 40.46
CA VAL A 290 29.18 18.51 41.22
C VAL A 290 28.75 18.59 42.67
N ASP A 291 28.75 17.45 43.37
CA ASP A 291 28.46 17.41 44.77
C ASP A 291 29.51 18.24 45.48
N SER A 292 29.09 19.09 46.42
CA SER A 292 29.92 20.04 47.19
C SER A 292 31.05 19.38 48.00
N GLY A 293 31.21 18.05 47.87
CA GLY A 293 32.25 17.24 48.49
C GLY A 293 33.45 16.87 47.60
N GLY A 294 33.47 17.30 46.32
CA GLY A 294 34.63 17.08 45.42
C GLY A 294 34.87 15.65 44.99
N GLN A 295 33.94 14.73 45.23
CA GLN A 295 34.03 13.34 44.72
C GLN A 295 33.04 13.15 43.58
N SER A 296 33.56 12.91 42.38
CA SER A 296 32.77 12.48 41.22
C SER A 296 32.19 11.10 41.53
N LEU A 297 30.84 11.00 41.52
CA LEU A 297 30.17 9.71 41.59
C LEU A 297 30.61 8.84 40.39
N PRO A 298 30.96 7.57 40.60
CA PRO A 298 31.34 6.68 39.49
C PRO A 298 30.17 6.55 38.54
N ASN A 299 30.43 6.79 37.25
CA ASN A 299 29.51 6.61 36.16
C ASN A 299 29.12 5.13 36.04
N ASN A 300 27.96 4.77 36.59
CA ASN A 300 27.38 3.44 36.48
C ASN A 300 26.75 3.18 35.09
N GLY A 301 27.36 3.70 34.04
CA GLY A 301 27.06 3.35 32.66
C GLY A 301 27.90 2.17 32.20
N HIS A 302 27.39 1.01 32.26
CA HIS A 302 27.76 -0.28 31.69
C HIS A 302 27.84 -1.36 32.76
N ILE A 303 26.71 -1.93 33.12
CA ILE A 303 26.67 -3.30 33.62
C ILE A 303 27.06 -4.18 32.43
N ARG A 304 28.36 -4.42 32.24
CA ARG A 304 28.84 -5.58 31.51
C ARG A 304 28.49 -6.78 32.36
N VAL A 305 27.52 -7.57 31.90
CA VAL A 305 27.37 -8.96 32.39
C VAL A 305 28.61 -9.71 31.90
N ASN A 306 29.66 -9.71 32.74
CA ASN A 306 30.81 -10.59 32.55
C ASN A 306 30.37 -11.99 32.94
N ASN A 307 30.07 -12.78 31.93
CA ASN A 307 29.88 -14.21 32.08
C ASN A 307 31.26 -14.84 32.26
N HIS A 308 31.83 -14.75 33.48
CA HIS A 308 32.97 -15.55 33.85
C HIS A 308 32.47 -16.94 34.27
N GLY A 309 32.70 -17.90 33.37
CA GLY A 309 32.60 -19.29 33.65
C GLY A 309 33.54 -19.68 34.81
N GLY A 310 32.94 -19.92 35.95
CA GLY A 310 33.61 -20.65 37.05
C GLY A 310 33.69 -22.11 36.68
N SER A 311 34.89 -22.63 36.58
CA SER A 311 35.17 -24.06 36.56
C SER A 311 34.58 -24.72 37.80
N PRO A 312 33.79 -25.81 37.67
CA PRO A 312 33.50 -26.64 38.81
C PRO A 312 34.62 -27.67 38.98
N GLY A 313 35.09 -27.74 40.23
CA GLY A 313 36.03 -28.77 40.68
C GLY A 313 35.49 -30.18 40.59
N GLU A 314 36.44 -31.02 40.47
CA GLU A 314 36.56 -32.44 40.75
C GLU A 314 35.34 -33.15 41.32
N THR A 315 34.83 -34.12 40.55
CA THR A 315 34.07 -35.26 41.09
C THR A 315 34.94 -36.50 41.17
N PRO A 316 34.87 -37.30 42.24
CA PRO A 316 35.62 -38.54 42.37
C PRO A 316 35.00 -39.64 41.52
N GLN A 317 35.86 -40.42 40.88
CA GLN A 317 35.58 -41.69 40.21
C GLN A 317 35.11 -42.75 41.22
N PRO A 318 34.18 -43.61 40.84
CA PRO A 318 34.14 -44.96 41.34
C PRO A 318 34.47 -45.98 40.24
N ALA A 319 35.14 -47.00 40.73
CA ALA A 319 35.79 -48.12 40.07
C ALA A 319 34.90 -48.98 39.16
N ASP A 320 35.56 -49.42 38.12
CA ASP A 320 35.76 -50.79 37.61
C ASP A 320 34.67 -51.83 37.88
N ARG A 321 34.04 -52.29 36.78
CA ARG A 321 33.72 -53.72 36.56
C ARG A 321 33.53 -53.98 35.07
N GLY A 322 34.42 -54.74 34.51
CA GLY A 322 34.47 -55.29 33.18
C GLY A 322 33.43 -56.37 32.88
N PRO A 323 33.66 -57.31 31.93
CA PRO A 323 32.99 -57.24 30.62
C PRO A 323 32.02 -58.40 30.40
N GLY A 324 31.16 -58.37 29.46
CA GLY A 324 30.28 -59.43 28.97
C GLY A 324 29.57 -59.04 27.71
N SER A 325 30.10 -59.40 26.62
CA SER A 325 29.76 -60.45 25.64
C SER A 325 28.35 -60.43 25.08
N ASP A 326 28.37 -60.47 23.76
CA ASP A 326 27.53 -61.24 22.86
C ASP A 326 26.14 -60.68 22.44
N GLY A 327 26.00 -60.62 21.12
CA GLY A 327 24.80 -61.10 20.48
C GLY A 327 24.21 -60.26 19.40
N ALA A 328 24.73 -60.39 18.25
CA ALA A 328 24.13 -60.77 16.96
C ALA A 328 22.66 -60.47 16.66
N SER A 329 22.49 -60.13 15.42
CA SER A 329 21.41 -60.54 14.50
C SER A 329 20.33 -59.51 14.16
N SER A 330 20.42 -58.98 12.93
CA SER A 330 19.61 -59.38 11.77
C SER A 330 18.27 -58.66 11.59
N ALA A 331 18.22 -57.95 10.48
CA ALA A 331 17.18 -57.98 9.42
C ALA A 331 15.72 -57.57 9.78
N ARG A 332 15.22 -56.53 9.26
CA ARG A 332 14.42 -56.39 8.06
C ARG A 332 14.13 -54.94 7.80
#